data_922aada9056fcab10c515173bb714610
#
_entry.id   922aada9056fcab10c515173bb714610
#
_cell.length_a   1.000
_cell.length_b   1.000
_cell.length_c   1.000
_cell.angle_alpha   90.00
_cell.angle_beta   90.00
_cell.angle_gamma   90.00
#
_symmetry.space_group_name_H-M   'P 1'
#
loop_
_entity.id
_entity.type
_entity.pdbx_description
1 polymer ?
#
loop_
_entity_poly.entity_id
_entity_poly.type
_entity_poly.pdbx_seq_one_letter_code
_entity_poly.pdbx_strand_id
1 'polypeptide(L)'
;VLEDNARTPSGVSYMLENRETMLHMFPELFTQVRVRSVSDYPKTLRRSLGDCAPPACEGKPVVAVLTPGIHNSAYFEHSFLADQMGAELVEGHDLRVVGGRRAAMIRSMSSTAGSMMIFSIR
;
A
#
# COMPACT_ATOMS: atom_id res chain seq x y z
N VAL A 1 -1.41 -23.75 -6.49
CA VAL A 1 -2.43 -22.70 -6.32
C VAL A 1 -3.53 -23.28 -5.44
N LEU A 2 -3.85 -22.62 -4.33
CA LEU A 2 -4.92 -23.02 -3.42
C LEU A 2 -6.22 -22.30 -3.76
N GLU A 3 -6.12 -20.99 -4.02
CA GLU A 3 -7.21 -20.15 -4.52
C GLU A 3 -6.67 -18.93 -5.27
N ASP A 4 -7.50 -18.35 -6.11
CA ASP A 4 -7.26 -17.07 -6.77
C ASP A 4 -8.18 -16.00 -6.18
N ASN A 5 -7.61 -14.99 -5.54
CA ASN A 5 -8.36 -13.85 -5.01
C ASN A 5 -8.28 -12.68 -5.98
N ALA A 6 -9.18 -12.68 -6.98
CA ALA A 6 -9.18 -11.71 -8.07
C ALA A 6 -9.79 -10.36 -7.70
N ARG A 7 -10.56 -10.26 -6.61
CA ARG A 7 -11.26 -9.03 -6.23
C ARG A 7 -10.41 -8.14 -5.33
N THR A 8 -9.84 -8.72 -4.30
CA THR A 8 -9.09 -7.96 -3.28
C THR A 8 -8.03 -8.87 -2.68
N PRO A 9 -6.79 -8.82 -3.14
CA PRO A 9 -5.71 -9.57 -2.52
C PRO A 9 -5.48 -9.07 -1.08
N SER A 10 -5.37 -9.99 -0.15
CA SER A 10 -5.13 -9.72 1.27
C SER A 10 -4.06 -10.68 1.82
N GLY A 11 -3.58 -10.41 3.05
CA GLY A 11 -2.61 -11.27 3.72
C GLY A 11 -1.15 -11.02 3.37
N VAL A 12 -0.83 -10.08 2.49
CA VAL A 12 0.56 -9.77 2.11
C VAL A 12 1.34 -9.17 3.27
N SER A 13 0.71 -8.32 4.07
CA SER A 13 1.34 -7.74 5.27
C SER A 13 1.74 -8.83 6.25
N TYR A 14 0.86 -9.81 6.47
CA TYR A 14 1.17 -10.97 7.32
C TYR A 14 2.27 -11.85 6.73
N MET A 15 2.31 -12.01 5.43
CA MET A 15 3.39 -12.76 4.76
C MET A 15 4.75 -12.09 4.99
N LEU A 16 4.82 -10.77 4.87
CA LEU A 16 6.04 -10.00 5.09
C LEU A 16 6.47 -10.09 6.55
N GLU A 17 5.54 -9.87 7.49
CA GLU A 17 5.79 -9.92 8.92
C GLU A 17 6.19 -11.31 9.40
N ASN A 18 5.51 -12.36 8.92
CA ASN A 18 5.86 -13.74 9.21
C ASN A 18 7.28 -14.08 8.73
N ARG A 19 7.66 -13.55 7.56
CA ARG A 19 9.01 -13.77 7.04
C ARG A 19 10.07 -13.12 7.93
N GLU A 20 9.86 -11.89 8.38
CA GLU A 20 10.78 -11.22 9.30
C GLU A 20 10.88 -11.97 10.62
N THR A 21 9.74 -12.40 11.17
CA THR A 21 9.70 -13.24 12.38
C THR A 21 10.50 -14.54 12.21
N MET A 22 10.30 -15.23 11.09
CA MET A 22 11.03 -16.47 10.78
C MET A 22 12.54 -16.23 10.65
N LEU A 23 12.96 -15.13 10.02
CA LEU A 23 14.36 -14.76 9.91
C LEU A 23 15.01 -14.51 11.29
N HIS A 24 14.27 -13.90 12.22
CA HIS A 24 14.74 -13.66 13.57
C HIS A 24 14.79 -14.95 14.41
N MET A 25 13.78 -15.80 14.29
CA MET A 25 13.69 -17.03 15.08
C MET A 25 14.60 -18.15 14.58
N PHE A 26 14.81 -18.24 13.27
CA PHE A 26 15.52 -19.34 12.63
C PHE A 26 16.56 -18.86 11.61
N PRO A 27 17.52 -18.00 11.97
CA PRO A 27 18.47 -17.43 11.03
C PRO A 27 19.33 -18.50 10.33
N GLU A 28 19.68 -19.58 11.03
CA GLU A 28 20.47 -20.68 10.48
C GLU A 28 19.74 -21.42 9.36
N LEU A 29 18.43 -21.56 9.46
CA LEU A 29 17.62 -22.22 8.43
C LEU A 29 17.71 -21.45 7.10
N PHE A 30 17.67 -20.13 7.15
CA PHE A 30 17.75 -19.27 5.96
C PHE A 30 19.15 -19.21 5.34
N THR A 31 20.19 -19.57 6.08
CA THR A 31 21.54 -19.75 5.52
C THR A 31 21.68 -21.09 4.80
N GLN A 32 21.01 -22.13 5.29
CA GLN A 32 21.04 -23.48 4.71
C GLN A 32 20.11 -23.63 3.51
N VAL A 33 18.95 -22.98 3.56
CA VAL A 33 17.93 -23.06 2.51
C VAL A 33 17.80 -21.71 1.81
N ARG A 34 18.09 -21.70 0.51
CA ARG A 34 18.01 -20.47 -0.30
C ARG A 34 16.56 -20.12 -0.58
N VAL A 35 15.95 -19.31 0.30
CA VAL A 35 14.59 -18.79 0.13
C VAL A 35 14.65 -17.40 -0.50
N ARG A 36 13.94 -17.19 -1.63
CA ARG A 36 13.87 -15.88 -2.30
C ARG A 36 13.30 -14.83 -1.37
N SER A 37 13.91 -13.64 -1.34
CA SER A 37 13.36 -12.49 -0.63
C SER A 37 12.05 -12.02 -1.27
N VAL A 38 11.14 -11.51 -0.43
CA VAL A 38 9.89 -10.86 -0.82
C VAL A 38 9.81 -9.42 -0.27
N SER A 39 10.90 -8.93 0.30
CA SER A 39 10.97 -7.61 0.96
C SER A 39 10.83 -6.43 0.00
N ASP A 40 11.00 -6.64 -1.30
CA ASP A 40 10.81 -5.63 -2.34
C ASP A 40 9.35 -5.47 -2.80
N TYR A 41 8.44 -6.33 -2.31
CA TYR A 41 7.03 -6.30 -2.68
C TYR A 41 6.40 -4.91 -2.48
N PRO A 42 6.50 -4.24 -1.33
CA PRO A 42 5.87 -2.93 -1.12
C PRO A 42 6.37 -1.86 -2.10
N LYS A 43 7.67 -1.85 -2.38
CA LYS A 43 8.29 -0.91 -3.34
C LYS A 43 7.80 -1.17 -4.77
N THR A 44 7.70 -2.45 -5.13
CA THR A 44 7.21 -2.87 -6.45
C THR A 44 5.74 -2.51 -6.61
N LEU A 45 4.91 -2.77 -5.58
CA LEU A 45 3.50 -2.38 -5.59
C LEU A 45 3.34 -0.85 -5.75
N ARG A 46 4.08 -0.06 -4.96
CA ARG A 46 4.04 1.41 -5.10
C ARG A 46 4.39 1.87 -6.50
N ARG A 47 5.44 1.28 -7.11
CA ARG A 47 5.84 1.61 -8.49
C ARG A 47 4.73 1.27 -9.47
N SER A 48 4.19 0.05 -9.40
CA SER A 48 3.09 -0.38 -10.29
C SER A 48 1.86 0.51 -10.17
N LEU A 49 1.50 0.93 -8.94
CA LEU A 49 0.41 1.89 -8.73
C LEU A 49 0.73 3.25 -9.36
N GLY A 50 1.97 3.73 -9.23
CA GLY A 50 2.42 4.96 -9.88
C GLY A 50 2.35 4.88 -11.41
N ASP A 51 2.73 3.74 -11.98
CA ASP A 51 2.71 3.49 -13.42
C ASP A 51 1.27 3.43 -13.99
N CYS A 52 0.27 3.15 -13.13
CA CYS A 52 -1.16 3.18 -13.47
C CYS A 52 -1.78 4.58 -13.36
N ALA A 53 -1.00 5.62 -13.15
CA ALA A 53 -1.53 6.98 -13.04
C ALA A 53 -2.30 7.40 -14.29
N PRO A 54 -3.41 8.18 -14.14
CA PRO A 54 -4.16 8.68 -15.28
C PRO A 54 -3.29 9.50 -16.23
N PRO A 55 -3.51 9.45 -17.56
CA PRO A 55 -2.73 10.24 -18.54
C PRO A 55 -2.75 11.75 -18.28
N ALA A 56 -3.78 12.25 -17.59
CA ALA A 56 -3.91 13.67 -17.21
C ALA A 56 -3.14 14.02 -15.92
N CYS A 57 -2.37 13.09 -15.36
CA CYS A 57 -1.55 13.34 -14.19
C CYS A 57 -0.34 14.20 -14.59
N GLU A 58 -0.33 15.45 -14.14
CA GLU A 58 0.82 16.33 -14.30
C GLU A 58 1.78 16.10 -13.14
N GLY A 59 3.01 15.68 -13.45
CA GLY A 59 4.05 15.42 -12.47
C GLY A 59 4.02 14.02 -11.86
N LYS A 60 4.66 13.85 -10.69
CA LYS A 60 4.77 12.56 -10.02
C LYS A 60 3.45 12.23 -9.28
N PRO A 61 2.83 11.07 -9.55
CA PRO A 61 1.60 10.69 -8.87
C PRO A 61 1.83 10.45 -7.36
N VAL A 62 0.87 10.87 -6.55
CA VAL A 62 0.83 10.57 -5.11
C VAL A 62 0.03 9.28 -4.93
N VAL A 63 0.61 8.30 -4.27
CA VAL A 63 -0.04 7.03 -3.91
C VAL A 63 -0.47 7.10 -2.46
N ALA A 64 -1.73 6.78 -2.18
CA ALA A 64 -2.28 6.69 -0.84
C ALA A 64 -3.05 5.38 -0.63
N VAL A 65 -3.08 4.91 0.61
CA VAL A 65 -3.86 3.75 1.04
C VAL A 65 -5.12 4.24 1.75
N LEU A 66 -6.28 3.89 1.21
CA LEU A 66 -7.57 4.22 1.83
C LEU A 66 -7.97 3.14 2.82
N THR A 67 -8.25 3.55 4.05
CA THR A 67 -8.73 2.68 5.12
C THR A 67 -10.10 3.12 5.64
N PRO A 68 -10.97 2.20 6.07
CA PRO A 68 -12.16 2.54 6.85
C PRO A 68 -11.87 2.98 8.30
N GLY A 69 -10.61 2.93 8.73
CA GLY A 69 -10.16 3.34 10.06
C GLY A 69 -9.87 2.18 11.02
N ILE A 70 -9.51 2.55 12.24
CA ILE A 70 -8.98 1.65 13.28
C ILE A 70 -9.92 0.53 13.72
N HIS A 71 -11.21 0.66 13.46
CA HIS A 71 -12.21 -0.37 13.81
C HIS A 71 -12.36 -1.45 12.73
N ASN A 72 -11.65 -1.31 11.61
CA ASN A 72 -11.66 -2.32 10.56
C ASN A 72 -10.70 -3.46 10.89
N SER A 73 -11.13 -4.70 10.69
CA SER A 73 -10.31 -5.90 10.97
C SER A 73 -9.02 -5.97 10.14
N ALA A 74 -8.99 -5.34 8.98
CA ALA A 74 -7.82 -5.28 8.10
C ALA A 74 -6.96 -4.02 8.33
N TYR A 75 -7.23 -3.22 9.39
CA TYR A 75 -6.50 -1.97 9.63
C TYR A 75 -4.99 -2.18 9.77
N PHE A 76 -4.58 -3.28 10.39
CA PHE A 76 -3.16 -3.64 10.48
C PHE A 76 -2.53 -3.77 9.09
N GLU A 77 -3.18 -4.49 8.17
CA GLU A 77 -2.66 -4.63 6.80
C GLU A 77 -2.57 -3.28 6.07
N HIS A 78 -3.58 -2.42 6.25
CA HIS A 78 -3.60 -1.09 5.63
C HIS A 78 -2.44 -0.23 6.12
N SER A 79 -2.27 -0.13 7.46
CA SER A 79 -1.22 0.69 8.07
C SER A 79 0.16 0.15 7.78
N PHE A 80 0.36 -1.16 7.91
CA PHE A 80 1.62 -1.82 7.61
C PHE A 80 2.05 -1.60 6.15
N LEU A 81 1.14 -1.83 5.19
CA LEU A 81 1.45 -1.66 3.78
C LEU A 81 1.71 -0.19 3.42
N ALA A 82 0.94 0.74 3.98
CA ALA A 82 1.16 2.17 3.79
C ALA A 82 2.56 2.58 4.25
N ASP A 83 2.96 2.16 5.45
CA ASP A 83 4.29 2.41 6.01
C ASP A 83 5.39 1.82 5.13
N GLN A 84 5.31 0.54 4.79
CA GLN A 84 6.30 -0.16 3.98
C GLN A 84 6.42 0.39 2.55
N MET A 85 5.34 0.91 1.99
CA MET A 85 5.35 1.61 0.70
C MET A 85 5.84 3.05 0.82
N GLY A 86 5.87 3.63 2.02
CA GLY A 86 6.03 5.07 2.23
C GLY A 86 4.90 5.86 1.58
N ALA A 87 3.67 5.34 1.66
CA ALA A 87 2.45 5.96 1.16
C ALA A 87 1.63 6.54 2.32
N GLU A 88 0.81 7.56 2.03
CA GLU A 88 -0.10 8.13 3.02
C GLU A 88 -1.23 7.13 3.32
N LEU A 89 -1.54 6.97 4.62
CA LEU A 89 -2.74 6.28 5.07
C LEU A 89 -3.86 7.30 5.28
N VAL A 90 -4.98 7.13 4.59
CA VAL A 90 -6.07 8.10 4.60
C VAL A 90 -7.40 7.43 4.88
N GLU A 91 -8.30 8.17 5.54
CA GLU A 91 -9.69 7.80 5.72
C GLU A 91 -10.60 8.60 4.77
N GLY A 92 -11.85 8.15 4.60
CA GLY A 92 -12.78 8.82 3.69
C GLY A 92 -13.03 10.30 4.00
N HIS A 93 -12.92 10.70 5.27
CA HIS A 93 -13.10 12.09 5.69
C HIS A 93 -11.90 13.01 5.36
N ASP A 94 -10.72 12.43 5.10
CA ASP A 94 -9.53 13.18 4.69
C ASP A 94 -9.56 13.56 3.22
N LEU A 95 -10.51 13.00 2.46
CA LEU A 95 -10.57 13.12 1.01
C LEU A 95 -11.64 14.13 0.58
N ARG A 96 -11.27 15.03 -0.33
CA ARG A 96 -12.20 15.97 -0.97
C ARG A 96 -12.00 15.99 -2.48
N VAL A 97 -13.09 16.06 -3.22
CA VAL A 97 -13.05 16.26 -4.68
C VAL A 97 -13.07 17.75 -4.96
N VAL A 98 -12.08 18.23 -5.68
CA VAL A 98 -11.94 19.65 -6.05
C VAL A 98 -12.00 19.81 -7.56
N GLY A 99 -12.85 20.72 -8.06
CA GLY A 99 -12.86 21.15 -9.46
C GLY A 99 -13.48 20.18 -10.46
N GLY A 100 -14.36 19.25 -10.04
CA GLY A 100 -15.07 18.34 -10.96
C GLY A 100 -14.16 17.33 -11.72
N ARG A 101 -12.86 17.47 -11.58
CA ARG A 101 -11.87 16.47 -12.01
C ARG A 101 -11.62 15.53 -10.85
N ARG A 102 -11.31 14.27 -11.14
CA ARG A 102 -11.04 13.22 -10.14
C ARG A 102 -9.70 13.47 -9.41
N ALA A 103 -9.56 14.65 -8.82
CA ALA A 103 -8.47 14.96 -7.93
C ALA A 103 -9.02 14.83 -6.50
N ALA A 104 -8.74 13.74 -5.83
CA ALA A 104 -8.94 13.65 -4.40
C ALA A 104 -7.82 14.47 -3.75
N MET A 105 -8.18 15.50 -2.97
CA MET A 105 -7.22 16.31 -2.24
C MET A 105 -7.17 15.77 -0.81
N ILE A 106 -6.00 15.27 -0.41
CA ILE A 106 -5.73 15.01 1.00
C ILE A 106 -5.59 16.36 1.70
N ARG A 107 -6.26 16.55 2.81
CA ARG A 107 -5.98 17.64 3.73
C ARG A 107 -4.72 17.28 4.54
N SER A 108 -3.58 17.23 3.89
CA SER A 108 -2.28 17.29 4.55
C SER A 108 -1.75 18.71 4.44
N MET A 109 -1.02 19.16 5.45
CA MET A 109 -0.44 20.50 5.55
C MET A 109 0.69 20.77 4.54
N SER A 110 0.74 20.07 3.42
CA SER A 110 1.71 20.28 2.35
C SER A 110 0.99 20.65 1.05
N SER A 111 1.17 21.90 0.68
CA SER A 111 0.67 22.58 -0.51
C SER A 111 1.32 22.06 -1.80
N THR A 112 0.93 20.90 -2.29
CA THR A 112 1.28 20.53 -3.66
C THR A 112 0.10 19.81 -4.29
N ALA A 113 -0.63 20.52 -5.17
CA ALA A 113 -1.72 19.98 -5.98
C ALA A 113 -1.14 18.98 -6.99
N GLY A 114 -1.21 17.69 -6.69
CA GLY A 114 -0.84 16.60 -7.58
C GLY A 114 -2.01 15.63 -7.77
N SER A 115 -2.05 14.93 -8.89
CA SER A 115 -3.00 13.82 -9.09
C SER A 115 -2.67 12.68 -8.14
N MET A 116 -3.66 12.25 -7.36
CA MET A 116 -3.51 11.20 -6.36
C MET A 116 -4.10 9.88 -6.84
N MET A 117 -3.35 8.81 -6.64
CA MET A 117 -3.82 7.43 -6.81
C MET A 117 -4.23 6.89 -5.45
N ILE A 118 -5.48 6.45 -5.33
CA ILE A 118 -6.00 5.83 -4.10
C ILE A 118 -6.04 4.32 -4.31
N PHE A 119 -5.35 3.60 -3.46
CA PHE A 119 -5.41 2.15 -3.35
C PHE A 119 -6.24 1.78 -2.12
N SER A 120 -7.32 1.02 -2.32
CA SER A 120 -8.17 0.53 -1.22
C SER A 120 -8.00 -0.98 -1.08
N ILE A 121 -7.64 -1.41 0.11
CA ILE A 121 -7.69 -2.82 0.54
C ILE A 121 -9.01 -2.99 1.30
N ARG A 122 -9.85 -3.90 0.88
CA ARG A 122 -11.13 -4.19 1.56
C ARG A 122 -11.00 -5.41 2.45
#